data_db17d99f2f4d9dd86444239c3213ebd0
#
_entry.id   db17d99f2f4d9dd86444239c3213ebd0
#
_cell.length_a   1.000
_cell.length_b   1.000
_cell.length_c   1.000
_cell.angle_alpha   90.00
_cell.angle_beta   90.00
_cell.angle_gamma   90.00
#
_symmetry.space_group_name_H-M   'P 1'
#
loop_
_entity.id
_entity.type
_entity.pdbx_description
1 polymer ?
#
loop_
_entity_poly.entity_id
_entity_poly.type
_entity_poly.pdbx_seq_one_letter_code
_entity_poly.pdbx_strand_id
1 'polypeptide(L)'
;MKKLLTLFLTLSFALTACGSTTADSTTASTTTTDAAQTAPVVASEPLAVSYADEDQTPASAESAVKITLAGDSISVDGSGATANGSTVTITAPGIYAVSGTLNNGQILVESASEGTVNLILNGANISNSSTSPIFISSADKTIITLADGTQNTLTDGAAYTFTGADVDEPNAALFSKDDLVINGSGSLTVNANYNNGIASKDYLRIISGNITVNAVNDGIKGRNYIAVKDASLTVRAGGDGLQSNNDEDAEKGHILIEGGVFNITAGMDGIQAETQLTINAGTFNISTAGGSSVNYAMEESAKGLKAGADVTIAGGAFNIDSADDALHSNGSLTINGGELQISSGDDGIHADAAITVNNGTLNILKAYEGIESVIITINGGDIHLNASDDGINGAGGADGSSVNGRPGQNGFESGSAQVFINGGYLDVNAQGDGLDSNGTMAMSGGTVIVNGPTNNGNGSLDFGTFDITGGFLITAGSSGMAQSPSASSTQYSVMYNFDTMQAAGTLVRIQTESGEEIVTFAPAKEFQSLVVSSPELTNGSTYVLYLGGSASGTAVDGLYSDGSYSAGTQVASFTISSVVTTLGAAGGFGPGGGGPGGGMPPGGGGPPP
;
A
#
# COMPACT_ATOMS: atom_id res chain seq x y z
N MET A 1 -50.14 17.10 -25.78
CA MET A 1 -50.68 16.26 -26.87
C MET A 1 -49.57 15.93 -27.86
N LYS A 2 -49.49 14.68 -28.26
CA LYS A 2 -48.59 14.03 -29.26
C LYS A 2 -47.22 13.66 -28.68
N LYS A 3 -46.90 12.46 -28.52
CA LYS A 3 -47.10 11.05 -28.92
C LYS A 3 -45.72 10.41 -29.00
N LEU A 4 -45.58 9.39 -28.15
CA LEU A 4 -44.55 8.33 -28.17
C LEU A 4 -44.30 7.76 -29.57
N LEU A 5 -43.03 7.35 -29.82
CA LEU A 5 -42.76 6.25 -30.73
C LEU A 5 -41.57 5.44 -30.23
N THR A 6 -41.86 4.29 -29.67
CA THR A 6 -40.94 3.24 -29.23
C THR A 6 -40.63 2.36 -30.45
N LEU A 7 -39.35 2.08 -30.71
CA LEU A 7 -38.92 1.10 -31.72
C LEU A 7 -38.24 -0.09 -31.03
N PHE A 8 -38.96 -1.21 -30.97
CA PHE A 8 -38.40 -2.52 -30.59
C PHE A 8 -37.74 -3.18 -31.81
N LEU A 9 -36.48 -3.57 -31.69
CA LEU A 9 -35.82 -4.43 -32.66
C LEU A 9 -35.62 -5.83 -32.04
N THR A 10 -36.43 -6.77 -32.50
CA THR A 10 -36.32 -8.19 -32.14
C THR A 10 -35.36 -8.90 -33.10
N LEU A 11 -34.30 -9.49 -32.59
CA LEU A 11 -33.42 -10.37 -33.37
C LEU A 11 -33.76 -11.82 -33.06
N SER A 12 -34.28 -12.52 -34.08
CA SER A 12 -34.65 -13.94 -34.02
C SER A 12 -33.44 -14.82 -34.34
N PHE A 13 -33.09 -15.73 -33.44
CA PHE A 13 -32.17 -16.83 -33.73
C PHE A 13 -32.95 -18.05 -34.22
N ALA A 14 -32.61 -18.54 -35.41
CA ALA A 14 -33.11 -19.79 -35.95
C ALA A 14 -32.23 -20.96 -35.50
N LEU A 15 -32.81 -21.92 -34.79
CA LEU A 15 -32.23 -23.24 -34.58
C LEU A 15 -32.47 -24.13 -35.81
N THR A 16 -31.41 -24.68 -36.35
CA THR A 16 -31.50 -25.85 -37.26
C THR A 16 -30.97 -27.08 -36.54
N ALA A 17 -31.85 -28.03 -36.30
CA ALA A 17 -31.53 -29.39 -35.84
C ALA A 17 -31.41 -30.34 -37.03
N CYS A 18 -30.40 -31.19 -37.07
CA CYS A 18 -30.36 -32.45 -37.80
C CYS A 18 -29.27 -33.34 -37.17
N GLY A 19 -29.58 -34.43 -36.51
CA GLY A 19 -29.84 -35.69 -37.18
C GLY A 19 -28.74 -36.67 -36.81
N SER A 20 -29.02 -37.62 -35.95
CA SER A 20 -28.16 -38.69 -35.40
C SER A 20 -27.67 -39.72 -36.44
N THR A 21 -26.42 -40.16 -36.35
CA THR A 21 -26.00 -41.56 -36.65
C THR A 21 -24.94 -42.03 -35.66
N THR A 22 -25.20 -43.16 -35.04
CA THR A 22 -24.32 -43.91 -34.16
C THR A 22 -23.21 -44.59 -34.92
N ALA A 23 -21.96 -44.47 -34.41
CA ALA A 23 -20.90 -45.46 -34.68
C ALA A 23 -20.02 -45.56 -33.43
N ASP A 24 -19.96 -46.75 -32.90
CA ASP A 24 -19.16 -47.20 -31.77
C ASP A 24 -17.68 -47.28 -32.15
N SER A 25 -16.79 -46.63 -31.40
CA SER A 25 -15.38 -46.98 -31.39
C SER A 25 -14.74 -46.50 -30.06
N THR A 26 -14.37 -47.46 -29.25
CA THR A 26 -13.56 -47.35 -28.06
C THR A 26 -12.18 -46.76 -28.42
N THR A 27 -11.89 -45.56 -27.90
CA THR A 27 -10.53 -45.02 -27.81
C THR A 27 -10.31 -44.43 -26.43
N ALA A 28 -9.20 -44.81 -25.83
CA ALA A 28 -8.78 -44.39 -24.50
C ALA A 28 -8.65 -42.87 -24.43
N SER A 29 -9.36 -42.26 -23.46
CA SER A 29 -9.25 -40.84 -23.13
C SER A 29 -8.01 -40.66 -22.26
N THR A 30 -6.97 -40.10 -22.82
CA THR A 30 -5.91 -39.43 -22.03
C THR A 30 -6.46 -38.09 -21.59
N THR A 31 -6.83 -37.97 -20.32
CA THR A 31 -7.11 -36.69 -19.68
C THR A 31 -5.79 -35.91 -19.56
N THR A 32 -5.55 -35.02 -20.50
CA THR A 32 -4.64 -33.91 -20.27
C THR A 32 -5.41 -32.96 -19.35
N THR A 33 -5.01 -32.85 -18.11
CA THR A 33 -5.38 -31.76 -17.24
C THR A 33 -4.74 -30.50 -17.81
N ASP A 34 -5.52 -29.69 -18.53
CA ASP A 34 -5.18 -28.30 -18.79
C ASP A 34 -5.14 -27.60 -17.40
N ALA A 35 -3.95 -27.29 -16.94
CA ALA A 35 -3.78 -26.32 -15.87
C ALA A 35 -4.32 -24.99 -16.43
N ALA A 36 -5.40 -24.52 -15.86
CA ALA A 36 -5.92 -23.19 -16.15
C ALA A 36 -4.83 -22.18 -15.76
N GLN A 37 -4.08 -21.73 -16.76
CA GLN A 37 -3.16 -20.63 -16.62
C GLN A 37 -4.03 -19.39 -16.43
N THR A 38 -4.17 -18.93 -15.18
CA THR A 38 -4.81 -17.64 -14.89
C THR A 38 -4.07 -16.59 -15.70
N ALA A 39 -4.81 -15.81 -16.47
CA ALA A 39 -4.25 -14.70 -17.22
C ALA A 39 -3.50 -13.79 -16.23
N PRO A 40 -2.29 -13.29 -16.57
CA PRO A 40 -1.58 -12.38 -15.70
C PRO A 40 -2.49 -11.18 -15.43
N VAL A 41 -2.61 -10.79 -14.15
CA VAL A 41 -3.23 -9.52 -13.76
C VAL A 41 -2.43 -8.46 -14.49
N VAL A 42 -3.05 -7.79 -15.44
CA VAL A 42 -2.41 -6.71 -16.21
C VAL A 42 -2.40 -5.52 -15.27
N ALA A 43 -1.23 -5.15 -14.76
CA ALA A 43 -1.07 -3.89 -14.04
C ALA A 43 -1.61 -2.75 -14.91
N SER A 44 -2.36 -1.84 -14.31
CA SER A 44 -2.85 -0.65 -15.01
C SER A 44 -1.68 0.15 -15.58
N GLU A 45 -1.88 0.77 -16.75
CA GLU A 45 -0.84 1.63 -17.34
C GLU A 45 -0.49 2.75 -16.35
N PRO A 46 0.80 3.12 -16.20
CA PRO A 46 1.20 4.17 -15.28
C PRO A 46 0.49 5.49 -15.61
N LEU A 47 -0.04 6.15 -14.60
CA LEU A 47 -0.63 7.46 -14.73
C LEU A 47 0.37 8.46 -15.30
N ALA A 48 -0.04 9.21 -16.31
CA ALA A 48 0.74 10.27 -16.91
C ALA A 48 -0.06 11.58 -16.88
N VAL A 49 0.46 12.58 -16.18
CA VAL A 49 -0.10 13.93 -16.16
C VAL A 49 0.72 14.82 -17.07
N SER A 50 0.06 15.57 -17.96
CA SER A 50 0.72 16.57 -18.78
C SER A 50 0.71 17.94 -18.08
N TYR A 51 1.83 18.64 -18.14
CA TYR A 51 1.99 19.99 -17.61
C TYR A 51 2.21 20.97 -18.76
N ALA A 52 1.45 22.06 -18.77
CA ALA A 52 1.72 23.17 -19.69
C ALA A 52 3.02 23.89 -19.29
N ASP A 53 3.67 24.56 -20.22
CA ASP A 53 4.90 25.32 -19.94
C ASP A 53 4.67 26.39 -18.87
N GLU A 54 3.48 27.01 -18.87
CA GLU A 54 3.10 28.02 -17.88
C GLU A 54 2.89 27.45 -16.47
N ASP A 55 2.49 26.18 -16.35
CA ASP A 55 2.36 25.52 -15.06
C ASP A 55 3.74 25.40 -14.38
N GLN A 56 4.77 25.15 -15.18
CA GLN A 56 6.13 24.89 -14.73
C GLN A 56 6.99 26.14 -14.58
N THR A 57 6.57 27.26 -15.21
CA THR A 57 7.33 28.51 -15.21
C THR A 57 6.67 29.53 -14.29
N PRO A 58 7.30 29.89 -13.15
CA PRO A 58 6.76 30.91 -12.25
C PRO A 58 6.55 32.24 -12.96
N ALA A 59 5.39 32.87 -12.77
CA ALA A 59 5.08 34.16 -13.39
C ALA A 59 5.97 35.28 -12.84
N SER A 60 6.34 36.25 -13.72
CA SER A 60 7.11 37.42 -13.31
C SER A 60 6.22 38.57 -12.84
N ALA A 61 6.60 39.20 -11.74
CA ALA A 61 5.87 40.33 -11.17
C ALA A 61 6.16 41.68 -11.90
N GLU A 62 7.07 41.70 -12.90
CA GLU A 62 7.48 42.95 -13.55
C GLU A 62 6.33 43.67 -14.28
N SER A 63 5.46 42.92 -14.93
CA SER A 63 4.30 43.42 -15.68
C SER A 63 2.96 43.15 -14.97
N ALA A 64 3.00 42.69 -13.74
CA ALA A 64 1.80 42.30 -12.99
C ALA A 64 0.99 43.55 -12.56
N VAL A 65 -0.32 43.41 -12.56
CA VAL A 65 -1.23 44.30 -11.83
C VAL A 65 -0.94 44.15 -10.32
N LYS A 66 -0.63 45.26 -9.68
CA LYS A 66 -0.26 45.26 -8.26
C LYS A 66 -1.49 45.33 -7.37
N ILE A 67 -1.64 44.37 -6.48
CA ILE A 67 -2.66 44.36 -5.44
C ILE A 67 -1.94 44.51 -4.10
N THR A 68 -2.16 45.65 -3.44
CA THR A 68 -1.55 45.94 -2.14
C THR A 68 -2.57 45.82 -1.05
N LEU A 69 -2.29 44.97 -0.08
CA LEU A 69 -3.11 44.70 1.09
C LEU A 69 -2.63 45.61 2.23
N ALA A 70 -3.55 46.40 2.81
CA ALA A 70 -3.21 47.40 3.80
C ALA A 70 -4.21 47.35 5.01
N GLY A 71 -4.11 46.27 5.79
CA GLY A 71 -4.99 46.07 6.94
C GLY A 71 -6.42 45.70 6.53
N ASP A 72 -7.32 46.68 6.54
CA ASP A 72 -8.74 46.47 6.20
C ASP A 72 -9.10 47.04 4.82
N SER A 73 -8.10 47.42 4.01
CA SER A 73 -8.28 47.99 2.70
C SER A 73 -7.35 47.36 1.67
N ILE A 74 -7.76 47.43 0.39
CA ILE A 74 -7.01 46.93 -0.76
C ILE A 74 -6.90 48.03 -1.79
N SER A 75 -5.72 48.19 -2.38
CA SER A 75 -5.54 49.04 -3.55
C SER A 75 -5.09 48.18 -4.75
N VAL A 76 -5.59 48.55 -5.93
CA VAL A 76 -5.26 47.92 -7.21
C VAL A 76 -4.65 48.94 -8.13
N ASP A 77 -3.46 48.64 -8.68
CA ASP A 77 -2.77 49.47 -9.68
C ASP A 77 -2.75 48.70 -11.00
N GLY A 78 -3.73 48.95 -11.84
CA GLY A 78 -3.93 48.30 -13.13
C GLY A 78 -5.39 47.94 -13.41
N SER A 79 -5.62 47.16 -14.45
CA SER A 79 -6.96 46.70 -14.87
C SER A 79 -7.13 45.19 -14.68
N GLY A 80 -8.37 44.72 -14.74
CA GLY A 80 -8.71 43.29 -14.56
C GLY A 80 -8.99 42.86 -13.12
N ALA A 81 -8.79 43.77 -12.17
CA ALA A 81 -9.19 43.55 -10.77
C ALA A 81 -9.83 44.82 -10.20
N THR A 82 -10.73 44.66 -9.25
CA THR A 82 -11.44 45.77 -8.58
C THR A 82 -11.52 45.50 -7.07
N ALA A 83 -11.10 46.47 -6.28
CA ALA A 83 -11.21 46.43 -4.83
C ALA A 83 -12.51 47.07 -4.35
N ASN A 84 -13.18 46.39 -3.41
CA ASN A 84 -14.37 46.90 -2.69
C ASN A 84 -14.22 46.56 -1.21
N GLY A 85 -13.83 47.55 -0.43
CA GLY A 85 -13.50 47.34 1.00
C GLY A 85 -12.31 46.38 1.16
N SER A 86 -12.53 45.31 1.88
CA SER A 86 -11.55 44.25 2.11
C SER A 86 -11.66 43.05 1.14
N THR A 87 -12.41 43.21 0.05
CA THR A 87 -12.48 42.20 -1.01
C THR A 87 -11.90 42.76 -2.30
N VAL A 88 -11.03 42.02 -2.96
CA VAL A 88 -10.61 42.27 -4.35
C VAL A 88 -11.18 41.18 -5.24
N THR A 89 -11.88 41.59 -6.31
CA THR A 89 -12.39 40.67 -7.34
C THR A 89 -11.55 40.78 -8.59
N ILE A 90 -10.95 39.68 -9.02
CA ILE A 90 -10.20 39.54 -10.27
C ILE A 90 -11.17 38.99 -11.32
N THR A 91 -11.39 39.75 -12.41
CA THR A 91 -12.44 39.47 -13.41
C THR A 91 -11.91 39.17 -14.80
N ALA A 92 -10.59 39.12 -14.97
CA ALA A 92 -9.97 38.85 -16.27
C ALA A 92 -8.68 38.02 -16.12
N PRO A 93 -8.32 37.22 -17.13
CA PRO A 93 -7.00 36.60 -17.22
C PRO A 93 -5.88 37.65 -17.17
N GLY A 94 -4.75 37.28 -16.62
CA GLY A 94 -3.59 38.17 -16.46
C GLY A 94 -2.72 37.82 -15.28
N ILE A 95 -1.74 38.65 -14.99
CA ILE A 95 -0.78 38.47 -13.92
C ILE A 95 -1.05 39.50 -12.81
N TYR A 96 -1.26 39.04 -11.61
CA TYR A 96 -1.61 39.85 -10.44
C TYR A 96 -0.62 39.57 -9.30
N ALA A 97 0.11 40.58 -8.85
CA ALA A 97 1.06 40.44 -7.74
C ALA A 97 0.44 40.99 -6.45
N VAL A 98 0.25 40.11 -5.48
CA VAL A 98 -0.37 40.42 -4.18
C VAL A 98 0.68 40.51 -3.12
N SER A 99 0.66 41.60 -2.34
CA SER A 99 1.61 41.82 -1.25
C SER A 99 0.95 42.55 -0.07
N GLY A 100 1.49 42.37 1.15
CA GLY A 100 1.04 43.04 2.35
C GLY A 100 0.10 42.18 3.19
N THR A 101 -0.65 42.80 4.10
CA THR A 101 -1.50 42.13 5.07
C THR A 101 -2.95 42.56 4.94
N LEU A 102 -3.87 41.60 4.92
CA LEU A 102 -5.32 41.77 4.94
C LEU A 102 -5.88 41.11 6.22
N ASN A 103 -6.38 41.91 7.17
CA ASN A 103 -6.79 41.39 8.48
C ASN A 103 -8.08 40.58 8.45
N ASN A 104 -9.06 40.98 7.61
CA ASN A 104 -10.33 40.29 7.43
C ASN A 104 -10.87 40.59 6.03
N GLY A 105 -10.49 39.81 5.04
CA GLY A 105 -10.91 40.03 3.66
C GLY A 105 -10.62 38.86 2.74
N GLN A 106 -10.79 39.08 1.44
CA GLN A 106 -10.79 38.01 0.45
C GLN A 106 -10.17 38.43 -0.87
N ILE A 107 -9.46 37.52 -1.50
CA ILE A 107 -9.20 37.56 -2.95
C ILE A 107 -10.22 36.63 -3.61
N LEU A 108 -11.07 37.19 -4.44
CA LEU A 108 -12.08 36.48 -5.21
C LEU A 108 -11.66 36.50 -6.69
N VAL A 109 -11.60 35.31 -7.32
CA VAL A 109 -11.39 35.19 -8.77
C VAL A 109 -12.71 34.82 -9.42
N GLU A 110 -13.20 35.70 -10.32
CA GLU A 110 -14.42 35.51 -11.11
C GLU A 110 -14.14 35.90 -12.58
N SER A 111 -13.29 35.11 -13.25
CA SER A 111 -12.91 35.32 -14.63
C SER A 111 -13.78 34.44 -15.55
N ALA A 112 -14.71 35.06 -16.26
CA ALA A 112 -15.54 34.35 -17.23
C ALA A 112 -14.87 34.19 -18.62
N SER A 113 -13.69 34.77 -18.81
CA SER A 113 -12.95 34.73 -20.08
C SER A 113 -11.98 33.55 -20.09
N GLU A 114 -11.80 32.95 -21.27
CA GLU A 114 -10.72 31.98 -21.49
C GLU A 114 -9.36 32.58 -21.17
N GLY A 115 -8.48 31.80 -20.58
CA GLY A 115 -7.11 32.14 -20.23
C GLY A 115 -6.79 32.09 -18.75
N THR A 116 -5.52 32.12 -18.45
CA THR A 116 -4.98 31.87 -17.11
C THR A 116 -4.96 33.12 -16.23
N VAL A 117 -5.42 32.98 -14.99
CA VAL A 117 -5.21 33.95 -13.92
C VAL A 117 -3.95 33.54 -13.14
N ASN A 118 -2.87 34.34 -13.26
CA ASN A 118 -1.65 34.14 -12.49
C ASN A 118 -1.67 35.02 -11.24
N LEU A 119 -1.74 34.42 -10.07
CA LEU A 119 -1.76 35.08 -8.76
C LEU A 119 -0.41 34.91 -8.07
N ILE A 120 0.44 35.92 -8.12
CA ILE A 120 1.76 35.91 -7.48
C ILE A 120 1.60 36.33 -6.03
N LEU A 121 1.84 35.43 -5.09
CA LEU A 121 1.89 35.73 -3.66
C LEU A 121 3.32 36.21 -3.31
N ASN A 122 3.44 37.50 -3.03
CA ASN A 122 4.71 38.19 -2.81
C ASN A 122 4.74 38.82 -1.39
N GLY A 123 4.78 37.98 -0.36
CA GLY A 123 4.66 38.39 1.03
C GLY A 123 3.22 38.77 1.40
N ALA A 124 2.26 38.00 0.94
CA ALA A 124 0.84 38.18 1.20
C ALA A 124 0.42 37.43 2.48
N ASN A 125 -0.17 38.16 3.43
CA ASN A 125 -0.75 37.60 4.65
C ASN A 125 -2.25 37.93 4.67
N ILE A 126 -3.12 36.93 4.48
CA ILE A 126 -4.55 37.13 4.29
C ILE A 126 -5.30 36.31 5.33
N SER A 127 -6.12 37.01 6.12
CA SER A 127 -7.04 36.37 7.06
C SER A 127 -8.49 36.67 6.65
N ASN A 128 -9.39 35.71 6.90
CA ASN A 128 -10.83 35.90 6.76
C ASN A 128 -11.55 35.11 7.86
N SER A 129 -12.41 35.78 8.60
CA SER A 129 -13.10 35.16 9.74
C SER A 129 -14.38 34.41 9.41
N SER A 130 -14.83 34.46 8.14
CA SER A 130 -16.17 33.98 7.75
C SER A 130 -16.26 33.29 6.40
N THR A 131 -15.15 33.19 5.66
CA THR A 131 -15.07 32.50 4.34
C THR A 131 -13.60 32.25 3.97
N SER A 132 -13.34 31.66 2.79
CA SER A 132 -12.00 31.47 2.25
C SER A 132 -11.25 32.79 2.07
N PRO A 133 -10.01 32.91 2.54
CA PRO A 133 -9.09 34.01 2.18
C PRO A 133 -8.85 34.16 0.69
N ILE A 134 -8.72 33.04 -0.03
CA ILE A 134 -8.65 33.01 -1.50
C ILE A 134 -9.73 32.06 -2.02
N PHE A 135 -10.62 32.58 -2.84
CA PHE A 135 -11.70 31.84 -3.48
C PHE A 135 -11.66 32.03 -5.00
N ILE A 136 -11.39 30.97 -5.75
CA ILE A 136 -11.53 30.90 -7.19
C ILE A 136 -12.94 30.36 -7.48
N SER A 137 -13.87 31.27 -7.75
CA SER A 137 -15.29 30.98 -8.02
C SER A 137 -15.50 30.56 -9.47
N SER A 138 -14.71 31.16 -10.38
CA SER A 138 -14.63 30.77 -11.79
C SER A 138 -13.36 31.26 -12.45
N ALA A 139 -12.68 30.40 -13.20
CA ALA A 139 -11.57 30.70 -14.08
C ALA A 139 -11.40 29.54 -15.07
N ASP A 140 -10.76 29.76 -16.21
CA ASP A 140 -10.31 28.64 -17.03
C ASP A 140 -9.20 27.85 -16.32
N LYS A 141 -8.23 28.58 -15.76
CA LYS A 141 -7.19 28.06 -14.87
C LYS A 141 -6.66 29.17 -13.96
N THR A 142 -6.30 28.79 -12.73
CA THR A 142 -5.57 29.70 -11.82
C THR A 142 -4.21 29.09 -11.45
N ILE A 143 -3.14 29.90 -11.62
CA ILE A 143 -1.80 29.54 -11.16
C ILE A 143 -1.44 30.43 -9.98
N ILE A 144 -1.16 29.84 -8.83
CA ILE A 144 -0.61 30.53 -7.66
C ILE A 144 0.91 30.39 -7.69
N THR A 145 1.62 31.49 -7.92
CA THR A 145 3.07 31.54 -7.87
C THR A 145 3.55 32.05 -6.51
N LEU A 146 4.32 31.23 -5.81
CA LEU A 146 4.98 31.61 -4.57
C LEU A 146 6.30 32.34 -4.92
N ALA A 147 6.31 33.67 -4.77
CA ALA A 147 7.47 34.46 -5.16
C ALA A 147 8.71 34.08 -4.34
N ASP A 148 9.87 34.08 -4.99
CA ASP A 148 11.12 33.65 -4.40
C ASP A 148 11.47 34.40 -3.10
N GLY A 149 11.91 33.67 -2.09
CA GLY A 149 12.31 34.20 -0.78
C GLY A 149 11.17 34.80 0.04
N THR A 150 9.92 34.70 -0.40
CA THR A 150 8.76 35.23 0.35
C THR A 150 8.09 34.21 1.24
N GLN A 151 7.44 34.72 2.27
CA GLN A 151 6.56 33.96 3.16
C GLN A 151 5.13 34.48 2.99
N ASN A 152 4.21 33.59 2.70
CA ASN A 152 2.80 33.89 2.49
C ASN A 152 1.96 33.09 3.48
N THR A 153 0.87 33.69 3.96
CA THR A 153 -0.02 33.04 4.95
C THR A 153 -1.48 33.24 4.56
N LEU A 154 -2.24 32.17 4.60
CA LEU A 154 -3.70 32.17 4.50
C LEU A 154 -4.26 31.63 5.80
N THR A 155 -5.22 32.33 6.40
CA THR A 155 -5.88 31.90 7.63
C THR A 155 -7.38 32.15 7.52
N ASP A 156 -8.18 31.12 7.64
CA ASP A 156 -9.63 31.26 7.71
C ASP A 156 -10.18 31.25 9.15
N GLY A 157 -11.48 31.49 9.27
CA GLY A 157 -12.19 31.43 10.55
C GLY A 157 -12.76 30.03 10.81
N ALA A 158 -13.11 29.76 12.07
CA ALA A 158 -13.67 28.47 12.49
C ALA A 158 -15.12 28.23 12.01
N ALA A 159 -15.76 29.18 11.37
CA ALA A 159 -17.10 29.05 10.81
C ALA A 159 -17.27 29.91 9.58
N TYR A 160 -17.92 29.38 8.54
CA TYR A 160 -18.22 30.13 7.33
C TYR A 160 -19.67 30.60 7.31
N THR A 161 -19.90 31.73 6.63
CA THR A 161 -21.24 32.29 6.42
C THR A 161 -21.63 32.11 4.96
N PHE A 162 -22.64 31.30 4.72
CA PHE A 162 -23.17 31.04 3.40
C PHE A 162 -24.42 31.87 3.10
N THR A 163 -24.64 32.18 1.83
CA THR A 163 -25.78 33.01 1.37
C THR A 163 -27.05 32.20 1.14
N GLY A 164 -27.04 30.90 1.30
CA GLY A 164 -28.17 29.99 1.10
C GLY A 164 -28.03 28.73 1.96
N ALA A 165 -29.16 28.08 2.24
CA ALA A 165 -29.21 26.89 3.09
C ALA A 165 -28.57 25.64 2.42
N ASP A 166 -28.50 25.64 1.10
CA ASP A 166 -27.96 24.52 0.30
C ASP A 166 -26.57 24.87 -0.28
N VAL A 167 -25.91 25.92 0.23
CA VAL A 167 -24.58 26.34 -0.22
C VAL A 167 -23.58 25.88 0.83
N ASP A 168 -22.67 25.00 0.44
CA ASP A 168 -21.60 24.42 1.26
C ASP A 168 -20.18 24.78 0.77
N GLU A 169 -20.08 25.65 -0.22
CA GLU A 169 -18.84 26.14 -0.81
C GLU A 169 -18.69 27.66 -0.73
N PRO A 170 -17.45 28.16 -0.54
CA PRO A 170 -16.18 27.42 -0.43
C PRO A 170 -16.07 26.63 0.88
N ASN A 171 -15.24 25.57 0.89
CA ASN A 171 -15.01 24.74 2.08
C ASN A 171 -13.51 24.49 2.39
N ALA A 172 -12.66 25.39 1.96
CA ALA A 172 -11.22 25.36 2.23
C ALA A 172 -10.68 26.79 2.38
N ALA A 173 -9.55 26.96 3.06
CA ALA A 173 -8.90 28.26 3.19
C ALA A 173 -8.37 28.79 1.84
N LEU A 174 -7.89 27.90 0.97
CA LEU A 174 -7.65 28.14 -0.45
C LEU A 174 -8.59 27.22 -1.24
N PHE A 175 -9.60 27.79 -1.85
CA PHE A 175 -10.62 27.02 -2.56
C PHE A 175 -10.71 27.41 -4.04
N SER A 176 -10.69 26.40 -4.91
CA SER A 176 -10.95 26.57 -6.36
C SER A 176 -12.07 25.66 -6.83
N LYS A 177 -12.95 26.20 -7.71
CA LYS A 177 -13.92 25.42 -8.47
C LYS A 177 -13.35 24.81 -9.73
N ASP A 178 -12.25 25.37 -10.20
CA ASP A 178 -11.62 25.04 -11.48
C ASP A 178 -10.15 24.63 -11.26
N ASP A 179 -9.43 24.41 -12.36
CA ASP A 179 -8.00 24.01 -12.36
C ASP A 179 -7.14 24.93 -11.49
N LEU A 180 -6.43 24.31 -10.54
CA LEU A 180 -5.52 25.01 -9.65
C LEU A 180 -4.09 24.48 -9.79
N VAL A 181 -3.16 25.38 -10.04
CA VAL A 181 -1.73 25.09 -10.07
C VAL A 181 -1.01 25.91 -9.00
N ILE A 182 -0.06 25.31 -8.30
CA ILE A 182 0.83 26.01 -7.36
C ILE A 182 2.27 25.79 -7.80
N ASN A 183 3.02 26.88 -7.98
CA ASN A 183 4.44 26.83 -8.36
C ASN A 183 5.26 27.91 -7.63
N GLY A 184 6.55 27.98 -7.93
CA GLY A 184 7.48 28.95 -7.34
C GLY A 184 8.30 28.35 -6.20
N SER A 185 9.25 29.16 -5.67
CA SER A 185 10.21 28.73 -4.65
C SER A 185 9.96 29.33 -3.26
N GLY A 186 8.95 30.20 -3.13
CA GLY A 186 8.55 30.80 -1.87
C GLY A 186 7.84 29.81 -0.94
N SER A 187 7.38 30.34 0.21
CA SER A 187 6.66 29.54 1.20
C SER A 187 5.20 29.98 1.31
N LEU A 188 4.32 29.01 1.53
CA LEU A 188 2.90 29.22 1.82
C LEU A 188 2.52 28.45 3.09
N THR A 189 1.95 29.17 4.07
CA THR A 189 1.32 28.54 5.24
C THR A 189 -0.20 28.72 5.14
N VAL A 190 -0.93 27.63 5.21
CA VAL A 190 -2.40 27.60 5.20
C VAL A 190 -2.88 27.11 6.57
N ASN A 191 -3.62 27.94 7.27
CA ASN A 191 -4.27 27.60 8.53
C ASN A 191 -5.79 27.54 8.29
N ALA A 192 -6.30 26.36 8.05
CA ALA A 192 -7.70 26.09 7.78
C ALA A 192 -8.40 25.65 9.07
N ASN A 193 -9.05 26.62 9.70
CA ASN A 193 -9.75 26.41 10.97
C ASN A 193 -11.20 25.97 10.81
N TYR A 194 -11.74 26.04 9.58
CA TYR A 194 -13.11 25.63 9.28
C TYR A 194 -13.17 24.18 8.79
N ASN A 195 -12.44 23.84 7.74
CA ASN A 195 -12.54 22.53 7.09
C ASN A 195 -11.21 22.19 6.38
N ASN A 196 -11.18 22.15 5.04
CA ASN A 196 -10.00 21.73 4.27
C ASN A 196 -8.96 22.85 4.16
N GLY A 197 -7.70 22.48 3.95
CA GLY A 197 -6.61 23.43 3.75
C GLY A 197 -6.63 24.05 2.37
N ILE A 198 -6.28 23.26 1.37
CA ILE A 198 -6.26 23.62 -0.05
C ILE A 198 -7.20 22.66 -0.77
N ALA A 199 -8.17 23.18 -1.51
CA ALA A 199 -9.10 22.34 -2.27
C ALA A 199 -9.33 22.86 -3.67
N SER A 200 -9.34 21.94 -4.65
CA SER A 200 -9.84 22.14 -6.01
C SER A 200 -10.96 21.14 -6.31
N LYS A 201 -12.03 21.63 -6.94
CA LYS A 201 -13.14 20.78 -7.44
C LYS A 201 -12.79 20.14 -8.78
N ASP A 202 -11.68 20.54 -9.38
CA ASP A 202 -11.17 19.99 -10.62
C ASP A 202 -9.75 19.44 -10.39
N TYR A 203 -8.77 19.81 -11.17
CA TYR A 203 -7.38 19.34 -11.06
C TYR A 203 -6.58 20.21 -10.10
N LEU A 204 -5.74 19.58 -9.29
CA LEU A 204 -4.77 20.25 -8.42
C LEU A 204 -3.36 19.80 -8.79
N ARG A 205 -2.53 20.74 -9.30
CA ARG A 205 -1.13 20.50 -9.61
C ARG A 205 -0.24 21.29 -8.68
N ILE A 206 0.66 20.64 -7.97
CA ILE A 206 1.68 21.26 -7.12
C ILE A 206 3.04 21.00 -7.74
N ILE A 207 3.54 21.97 -8.46
CA ILE A 207 4.79 21.85 -9.22
C ILE A 207 6.01 22.01 -8.32
N SER A 208 5.95 22.98 -7.40
CA SER A 208 7.05 23.32 -6.49
C SER A 208 6.57 24.22 -5.35
N GLY A 209 7.44 24.51 -4.40
CA GLY A 209 7.20 25.41 -3.27
C GLY A 209 7.34 24.72 -1.92
N ASN A 210 7.43 25.54 -0.86
CA ASN A 210 7.44 25.07 0.52
C ASN A 210 6.05 25.33 1.14
N ILE A 211 5.21 24.32 1.22
CA ILE A 211 3.81 24.47 1.61
C ILE A 211 3.58 23.79 2.95
N THR A 212 3.08 24.57 3.92
CA THR A 212 2.63 24.05 5.21
C THR A 212 1.12 24.20 5.30
N VAL A 213 0.42 23.12 5.57
CA VAL A 213 -1.04 23.10 5.74
C VAL A 213 -1.38 22.57 7.12
N ASN A 214 -2.18 23.33 7.85
CA ASN A 214 -2.84 22.91 9.08
C ASN A 214 -4.35 22.98 8.84
N ALA A 215 -5.04 21.84 8.86
CA ALA A 215 -6.46 21.76 8.54
C ALA A 215 -7.25 20.99 9.61
N VAL A 216 -8.49 21.39 9.81
CA VAL A 216 -9.43 20.68 10.71
C VAL A 216 -9.90 19.38 10.08
N ASN A 217 -10.08 19.36 8.77
CA ASN A 217 -10.39 18.17 7.95
C ASN A 217 -9.23 17.86 7.01
N ASP A 218 -9.46 17.69 5.69
CA ASP A 218 -8.42 17.29 4.77
C ASP A 218 -7.38 18.40 4.54
N GLY A 219 -6.12 18.00 4.45
CA GLY A 219 -5.04 18.95 4.22
C GLY A 219 -5.07 19.52 2.80
N ILE A 220 -4.93 18.65 1.81
CA ILE A 220 -4.87 19.00 0.38
C ILE A 220 -5.83 18.10 -0.38
N LYS A 221 -6.77 18.71 -1.10
CA LYS A 221 -7.83 17.99 -1.81
C LYS A 221 -7.92 18.41 -3.27
N GLY A 222 -7.84 17.46 -4.18
CA GLY A 222 -8.10 17.65 -5.61
C GLY A 222 -9.13 16.64 -6.08
N ARG A 223 -10.35 17.08 -6.43
CA ARG A 223 -11.42 16.12 -6.71
C ARG A 223 -11.07 15.18 -7.86
N ASN A 224 -10.65 15.74 -8.99
CA ASN A 224 -10.39 14.93 -10.18
C ASN A 224 -9.01 14.26 -10.16
N TYR A 225 -7.99 15.01 -9.76
CA TYR A 225 -6.69 14.44 -9.39
C TYR A 225 -5.82 15.43 -8.60
N ILE A 226 -4.81 14.88 -7.95
CA ILE A 226 -3.65 15.60 -7.42
C ILE A 226 -2.40 15.14 -8.15
N ALA A 227 -1.61 16.10 -8.66
CA ALA A 227 -0.28 15.79 -9.18
C ALA A 227 0.76 16.64 -8.45
N VAL A 228 1.77 15.99 -7.85
CA VAL A 228 2.90 16.67 -7.19
C VAL A 228 4.17 16.34 -7.93
N LYS A 229 4.88 17.39 -8.40
CA LYS A 229 6.11 17.20 -9.17
C LYS A 229 7.36 17.24 -8.30
N ASP A 230 7.60 18.36 -7.60
CA ASP A 230 8.77 18.54 -6.73
C ASP A 230 8.50 19.65 -5.70
N ALA A 231 7.75 19.35 -4.67
CA ALA A 231 7.39 20.28 -3.62
C ALA A 231 7.80 19.75 -2.24
N SER A 232 7.97 20.67 -1.28
CA SER A 232 8.09 20.32 0.14
C SER A 232 6.75 20.58 0.82
N LEU A 233 6.06 19.51 1.21
CA LEU A 233 4.75 19.55 1.83
C LEU A 233 4.86 19.13 3.30
N THR A 234 4.38 20.01 4.20
CA THR A 234 4.17 19.67 5.61
C THR A 234 2.69 19.79 5.88
N VAL A 235 2.01 18.68 6.12
CA VAL A 235 0.56 18.62 6.29
C VAL A 235 0.21 18.09 7.67
N ARG A 236 -0.65 18.82 8.37
CA ARG A 236 -1.32 18.38 9.59
C ARG A 236 -2.81 18.50 9.37
N ALA A 237 -3.48 17.38 9.25
CA ALA A 237 -4.89 17.27 8.92
C ALA A 237 -5.65 16.49 10.00
N GLY A 238 -6.87 16.91 10.30
CA GLY A 238 -7.78 16.11 11.11
C GLY A 238 -8.45 14.97 10.34
N GLY A 239 -8.61 15.14 9.02
CA GLY A 239 -9.00 14.13 8.04
C GLY A 239 -7.79 13.58 7.31
N ASP A 240 -7.89 13.46 5.98
CA ASP A 240 -6.81 12.96 5.13
C ASP A 240 -5.70 13.98 4.91
N GLY A 241 -4.47 13.51 4.77
CA GLY A 241 -3.36 14.38 4.44
C GLY A 241 -3.49 14.94 3.02
N LEU A 242 -3.51 14.07 2.02
CA LEU A 242 -3.82 14.34 0.62
C LEU A 242 -4.99 13.46 0.18
N GLN A 243 -6.01 14.03 -0.47
CA GLN A 243 -7.18 13.29 -0.93
C GLN A 243 -7.58 13.64 -2.36
N SER A 244 -7.76 12.63 -3.21
CA SER A 244 -8.47 12.75 -4.49
C SER A 244 -9.69 11.84 -4.49
N ASN A 245 -10.89 12.40 -4.65
CA ASN A 245 -12.14 11.72 -4.28
C ASN A 245 -13.23 11.79 -5.36
N ASN A 246 -12.87 11.75 -6.64
CA ASN A 246 -13.88 11.61 -7.69
C ASN A 246 -14.31 10.15 -7.82
N ASP A 247 -15.50 9.83 -7.35
CA ASP A 247 -16.16 8.53 -7.37
C ASP A 247 -17.16 8.37 -8.54
N GLU A 248 -17.31 9.42 -9.37
CA GLU A 248 -18.27 9.43 -10.49
C GLU A 248 -17.62 9.03 -11.82
N ASP A 249 -16.30 9.16 -11.95
CA ASP A 249 -15.56 8.95 -13.19
C ASP A 249 -14.30 8.13 -12.91
N ALA A 250 -14.25 6.91 -13.39
CA ALA A 250 -13.16 5.97 -13.14
C ALA A 250 -11.81 6.42 -13.74
N GLU A 251 -11.79 7.41 -14.64
CA GLU A 251 -10.56 8.01 -15.15
C GLU A 251 -10.06 9.17 -14.28
N LYS A 252 -10.76 9.46 -13.18
CA LYS A 252 -10.44 10.53 -12.23
C LYS A 252 -10.23 9.96 -10.82
N GLY A 253 -10.10 10.82 -9.82
CA GLY A 253 -9.90 10.39 -8.44
C GLY A 253 -8.51 9.84 -8.16
N HIS A 254 -7.50 10.19 -8.97
CA HIS A 254 -6.15 9.64 -8.84
C HIS A 254 -5.13 10.63 -8.25
N ILE A 255 -4.02 10.09 -7.75
CA ILE A 255 -2.89 10.87 -7.26
C ILE A 255 -1.60 10.40 -7.95
N LEU A 256 -0.86 11.36 -8.53
CA LEU A 256 0.47 11.14 -9.08
C LEU A 256 1.50 11.94 -8.29
N ILE A 257 2.54 11.28 -7.78
CA ILE A 257 3.69 11.92 -7.14
C ILE A 257 4.94 11.57 -7.92
N GLU A 258 5.54 12.58 -8.56
CA GLU A 258 6.78 12.41 -9.33
C GLU A 258 8.01 12.57 -8.44
N GLY A 259 7.90 13.35 -7.35
CA GLY A 259 8.96 13.61 -6.38
C GLY A 259 8.54 14.57 -5.28
N GLY A 260 9.52 15.04 -4.49
CA GLY A 260 9.29 15.99 -3.42
C GLY A 260 9.52 15.42 -2.02
N VAL A 261 9.22 16.23 -1.00
CA VAL A 261 9.35 15.86 0.42
C VAL A 261 8.00 16.03 1.11
N PHE A 262 7.54 14.98 1.76
CA PHE A 262 6.24 14.90 2.39
C PHE A 262 6.39 14.59 3.88
N ASN A 263 5.92 15.49 4.73
CA ASN A 263 5.79 15.29 6.17
C ASN A 263 4.29 15.39 6.50
N ILE A 264 3.64 14.26 6.65
CA ILE A 264 2.18 14.16 6.80
C ILE A 264 1.85 13.60 8.18
N THR A 265 0.99 14.32 8.89
CA THR A 265 0.31 13.82 10.09
C THR A 265 -1.18 13.98 9.84
N ALA A 266 -1.89 12.89 9.71
CA ALA A 266 -3.31 12.83 9.39
C ALA A 266 -4.10 12.17 10.51
N GLY A 267 -5.33 12.59 10.70
CA GLY A 267 -6.27 11.92 11.60
C GLY A 267 -6.92 10.69 10.96
N MET A 268 -6.97 10.69 9.63
CA MET A 268 -7.43 9.59 8.78
C MET A 268 -6.28 9.14 7.87
N ASP A 269 -6.53 8.92 6.57
CA ASP A 269 -5.53 8.40 5.64
C ASP A 269 -4.41 9.43 5.36
N GLY A 270 -3.17 8.96 5.23
CA GLY A 270 -2.04 9.84 4.90
C GLY A 270 -2.16 10.39 3.48
N ILE A 271 -2.30 9.50 2.50
CA ILE A 271 -2.55 9.83 1.08
C ILE A 271 -3.62 8.86 0.57
N GLN A 272 -4.76 9.40 0.15
CA GLN A 272 -5.90 8.63 -0.34
C GLN A 272 -6.27 9.04 -1.77
N ALA A 273 -6.25 8.08 -2.69
CA ALA A 273 -6.80 8.19 -4.04
C ALA A 273 -8.07 7.35 -4.16
N GLU A 274 -9.12 7.89 -4.78
CA GLU A 274 -10.35 7.14 -5.06
C GLU A 274 -10.11 6.03 -6.08
N THR A 275 -9.22 6.25 -7.03
CA THR A 275 -8.88 5.27 -8.06
C THR A 275 -7.42 4.80 -7.93
N GLN A 276 -6.46 5.51 -8.50
CA GLN A 276 -5.07 5.08 -8.58
C GLN A 276 -4.13 6.01 -7.81
N LEU A 277 -3.18 5.42 -7.09
CA LEU A 277 -2.06 6.11 -6.47
C LEU A 277 -0.75 5.67 -7.14
N THR A 278 -0.08 6.59 -7.81
CA THR A 278 1.23 6.33 -8.41
C THR A 278 2.29 7.21 -7.77
N ILE A 279 3.36 6.60 -7.25
CA ILE A 279 4.50 7.29 -6.66
C ILE A 279 5.77 6.88 -7.41
N ASN A 280 6.37 7.85 -8.12
CA ASN A 280 7.58 7.61 -8.89
C ASN A 280 8.85 7.79 -8.03
N ALA A 281 8.85 8.79 -7.16
CA ALA A 281 9.94 9.11 -6.25
C ALA A 281 9.46 10.02 -5.11
N GLY A 282 10.36 10.39 -4.20
CA GLY A 282 10.09 11.32 -3.10
C GLY A 282 10.58 10.79 -1.76
N THR A 283 10.46 11.63 -0.74
CA THR A 283 10.75 11.26 0.65
C THR A 283 9.50 11.49 1.49
N PHE A 284 9.04 10.46 2.17
CA PHE A 284 7.77 10.43 2.87
C PHE A 284 7.98 10.10 4.35
N ASN A 285 7.48 10.97 5.22
CA ASN A 285 7.27 10.69 6.64
C ASN A 285 5.77 10.82 6.89
N ILE A 286 5.09 9.72 7.10
CA ILE A 286 3.63 9.66 7.23
C ILE A 286 3.29 9.05 8.58
N SER A 287 2.41 9.72 9.34
CA SER A 287 1.80 9.15 10.53
C SER A 287 0.29 9.39 10.50
N THR A 288 -0.49 8.34 10.71
CA THR A 288 -1.95 8.40 10.67
C THR A 288 -2.56 7.99 12.02
N ALA A 289 -3.57 8.71 12.49
CA ALA A 289 -4.32 8.47 13.72
C ALA A 289 -3.46 8.19 14.96
N GLY A 290 -2.23 8.73 15.02
CA GLY A 290 -1.29 8.57 16.13
C GLY A 290 -0.38 7.36 16.04
N GLY A 291 -0.39 6.61 14.93
CA GLY A 291 0.55 5.55 14.58
C GLY A 291 0.17 4.16 15.10
N SER A 292 0.96 3.19 14.73
CA SER A 292 0.77 1.75 14.92
C SER A 292 0.65 1.28 16.38
N SER A 293 0.98 2.12 17.33
CA SER A 293 0.93 1.77 18.77
C SER A 293 -0.37 2.19 19.45
N VAL A 294 -1.25 2.90 18.73
CA VAL A 294 -2.54 3.34 19.24
C VAL A 294 -3.55 2.20 19.07
N ASN A 295 -4.37 1.96 20.09
CA ASN A 295 -5.51 1.06 19.94
C ASN A 295 -6.60 1.82 19.17
N TYR A 296 -6.53 1.76 17.85
CA TYR A 296 -7.45 2.44 16.94
C TYR A 296 -8.75 1.63 16.85
N ALA A 297 -9.88 2.28 17.15
CA ALA A 297 -11.18 1.69 16.88
C ALA A 297 -11.46 1.90 15.38
N MET A 298 -11.38 0.84 14.59
CA MET A 298 -11.53 0.84 13.12
C MET A 298 -12.95 1.23 12.66
N GLU A 299 -13.45 2.39 13.11
CA GLU A 299 -14.70 2.96 12.62
C GLU A 299 -14.48 3.83 11.37
N GLU A 300 -13.25 4.29 11.15
CA GLU A 300 -12.81 5.13 10.03
C GLU A 300 -11.45 4.61 9.54
N SER A 301 -11.10 4.87 8.27
CA SER A 301 -9.82 4.48 7.69
C SER A 301 -8.68 5.37 8.23
N ALA A 302 -7.52 4.79 8.54
CA ALA A 302 -6.33 5.51 8.98
C ALA A 302 -5.06 4.90 8.38
N LYS A 303 -5.11 4.66 7.08
CA LYS A 303 -4.06 4.00 6.31
C LYS A 303 -2.95 4.98 5.93
N GLY A 304 -1.73 4.47 5.77
CA GLY A 304 -0.61 5.32 5.34
C GLY A 304 -0.79 5.81 3.90
N LEU A 305 -0.85 4.87 2.97
CA LEU A 305 -1.14 5.07 1.54
C LEU A 305 -2.34 4.21 1.16
N LYS A 306 -3.33 4.81 0.48
CA LYS A 306 -4.57 4.12 0.10
C LYS A 306 -4.99 4.44 -1.32
N ALA A 307 -5.44 3.42 -2.04
CA ALA A 307 -6.15 3.59 -3.31
C ALA A 307 -7.39 2.71 -3.38
N GLY A 308 -8.46 3.25 -3.95
CA GLY A 308 -9.69 2.50 -4.23
C GLY A 308 -9.57 1.53 -5.41
N ALA A 309 -8.52 1.65 -6.23
CA ALA A 309 -8.16 0.68 -7.26
C ALA A 309 -6.71 0.24 -7.08
N ASP A 310 -5.74 0.85 -7.78
CA ASP A 310 -4.38 0.34 -7.81
C ASP A 310 -3.37 1.28 -7.12
N VAL A 311 -2.38 0.70 -6.43
CA VAL A 311 -1.19 1.40 -5.93
C VAL A 311 0.03 0.97 -6.71
N THR A 312 0.82 1.94 -7.21
CA THR A 312 2.11 1.69 -7.84
C THR A 312 3.20 2.53 -7.18
N ILE A 313 4.22 1.88 -6.64
CA ILE A 313 5.42 2.52 -6.11
C ILE A 313 6.60 2.16 -7.02
N ALA A 314 7.09 3.14 -7.79
CA ALA A 314 8.26 2.95 -8.64
C ALA A 314 9.58 3.17 -7.88
N GLY A 315 9.56 4.02 -6.84
CA GLY A 315 10.70 4.33 -5.99
C GLY A 315 10.35 5.33 -4.91
N GLY A 316 11.36 5.82 -4.20
CA GLY A 316 11.20 6.76 -3.08
C GLY A 316 11.70 6.18 -1.76
N ALA A 317 11.71 7.03 -0.73
CA ALA A 317 12.04 6.65 0.64
C ALA A 317 10.86 6.92 1.56
N PHE A 318 10.38 5.91 2.25
CA PHE A 318 9.16 5.95 3.05
C PHE A 318 9.45 5.59 4.49
N ASN A 319 8.94 6.39 5.41
CA ASN A 319 8.79 6.06 6.80
C ASN A 319 7.31 6.23 7.17
N ILE A 320 6.61 5.13 7.35
CA ILE A 320 5.16 5.10 7.59
C ILE A 320 4.90 4.49 8.96
N ASP A 321 4.14 5.21 9.77
CA ASP A 321 3.61 4.75 11.05
C ASP A 321 2.10 4.98 11.06
N SER A 322 1.32 3.96 10.72
CA SER A 322 -0.13 4.01 10.55
C SER A 322 -0.87 3.27 11.67
N ALA A 323 -2.04 3.76 12.03
CA ALA A 323 -2.89 3.07 13.02
C ALA A 323 -3.69 1.89 12.41
N ASP A 324 -3.86 1.89 11.12
CA ASP A 324 -4.46 0.88 10.24
C ASP A 324 -3.36 0.38 9.29
N ASP A 325 -3.66 -0.17 8.11
CA ASP A 325 -2.65 -0.64 7.16
C ASP A 325 -1.67 0.45 6.76
N ALA A 326 -0.42 0.06 6.52
CA ALA A 326 0.52 1.06 6.02
C ALA A 326 0.36 1.32 4.53
N LEU A 327 0.20 0.29 3.72
CA LEU A 327 -0.12 0.36 2.30
C LEU A 327 -1.38 -0.46 2.03
N HIS A 328 -2.38 0.16 1.40
CA HIS A 328 -3.66 -0.49 1.09
C HIS A 328 -4.13 -0.23 -0.33
N SER A 329 -4.65 -1.27 -0.98
CA SER A 329 -5.27 -1.19 -2.31
C SER A 329 -6.51 -2.07 -2.38
N ASN A 330 -7.66 -1.51 -2.77
CA ASN A 330 -8.84 -2.33 -3.06
C ASN A 330 -8.72 -3.10 -4.41
N GLY A 331 -7.66 -2.88 -5.15
CA GLY A 331 -7.30 -3.61 -6.38
C GLY A 331 -5.96 -4.28 -6.22
N SER A 332 -4.95 -3.82 -6.98
CA SER A 332 -3.62 -4.40 -6.97
C SER A 332 -2.56 -3.42 -6.46
N LEU A 333 -1.55 -3.94 -5.78
CA LEU A 333 -0.43 -3.16 -5.29
C LEU A 333 0.87 -3.66 -5.92
N THR A 334 1.62 -2.75 -6.56
CA THR A 334 2.89 -3.06 -7.22
C THR A 334 4.03 -2.21 -6.65
N ILE A 335 5.08 -2.86 -6.16
CA ILE A 335 6.32 -2.22 -5.72
C ILE A 335 7.44 -2.58 -6.70
N ASN A 336 7.90 -1.57 -7.44
CA ASN A 336 8.99 -1.72 -8.40
C ASN A 336 10.36 -1.34 -7.82
N GLY A 337 10.37 -0.66 -6.68
CA GLY A 337 11.58 -0.21 -5.99
C GLY A 337 11.28 0.70 -4.81
N GLY A 338 12.32 1.31 -4.26
CA GLY A 338 12.23 2.22 -3.10
C GLY A 338 12.75 1.58 -1.81
N GLU A 339 12.82 2.41 -0.77
CA GLU A 339 13.15 2.03 0.60
C GLU A 339 11.94 2.30 1.48
N LEU A 340 11.30 1.25 1.98
CA LEU A 340 10.09 1.34 2.79
C LEU A 340 10.39 0.85 4.20
N GLN A 341 10.23 1.75 5.18
CA GLN A 341 10.19 1.40 6.60
C GLN A 341 8.77 1.58 7.09
N ILE A 342 8.17 0.50 7.57
CA ILE A 342 6.75 0.40 7.85
C ILE A 342 6.52 -0.05 9.30
N SER A 343 5.62 0.63 9.98
CA SER A 343 4.96 0.16 11.19
C SER A 343 3.46 0.38 11.03
N SER A 344 2.66 -0.65 11.22
CA SER A 344 1.20 -0.58 11.10
C SER A 344 0.50 -1.14 12.34
N GLY A 345 -0.70 -0.67 12.57
CA GLY A 345 -1.60 -1.19 13.59
C GLY A 345 -2.34 -2.44 13.14
N ASP A 346 -2.53 -2.58 11.83
CA ASP A 346 -3.07 -3.75 11.14
C ASP A 346 -2.01 -4.27 10.15
N ASP A 347 -2.30 -4.37 8.85
CA ASP A 347 -1.37 -5.02 7.94
C ASP A 347 -0.26 -4.09 7.45
N GLY A 348 0.91 -4.67 7.22
CA GLY A 348 2.02 -3.94 6.63
C GLY A 348 1.70 -3.52 5.19
N ILE A 349 1.26 -4.47 4.38
CA ILE A 349 0.88 -4.28 2.98
C ILE A 349 -0.33 -5.16 2.68
N HIS A 350 -1.45 -4.53 2.33
CA HIS A 350 -2.69 -5.21 1.96
C HIS A 350 -3.15 -4.88 0.54
N ALA A 351 -3.67 -5.86 -0.18
CA ALA A 351 -4.40 -5.64 -1.44
C ALA A 351 -5.49 -6.68 -1.66
N ASP A 352 -6.70 -6.23 -2.03
CA ASP A 352 -7.84 -7.13 -2.25
C ASP A 352 -7.61 -8.14 -3.37
N ALA A 353 -6.86 -7.78 -4.43
CA ALA A 353 -6.68 -8.61 -5.60
C ALA A 353 -5.28 -9.23 -5.72
N ALA A 354 -4.23 -8.41 -5.74
CA ALA A 354 -2.87 -8.90 -5.93
C ALA A 354 -1.81 -7.96 -5.39
N ILE A 355 -0.75 -8.51 -4.83
CA ILE A 355 0.49 -7.81 -4.49
C ILE A 355 1.63 -8.35 -5.35
N THR A 356 2.39 -7.42 -5.97
CA THR A 356 3.61 -7.75 -6.71
C THR A 356 4.78 -6.93 -6.20
N VAL A 357 5.81 -7.59 -5.68
CA VAL A 357 7.08 -6.96 -5.31
C VAL A 357 8.12 -7.35 -6.35
N ASN A 358 8.54 -6.38 -7.17
CA ASN A 358 9.56 -6.59 -8.19
C ASN A 358 10.97 -6.29 -7.68
N ASN A 359 11.11 -5.30 -6.81
CA ASN A 359 12.38 -4.87 -6.23
C ASN A 359 12.13 -3.90 -5.05
N GLY A 360 13.19 -3.46 -4.38
CA GLY A 360 13.15 -2.50 -3.27
C GLY A 360 13.65 -3.11 -1.97
N THR A 361 13.77 -2.26 -0.95
CA THR A 361 14.06 -2.67 0.44
C THR A 361 12.82 -2.42 1.28
N LEU A 362 12.23 -3.47 1.81
CA LEU A 362 11.01 -3.43 2.60
C LEU A 362 11.32 -3.89 4.02
N ASN A 363 11.25 -2.97 4.96
CA ASN A 363 11.42 -3.23 6.39
C ASN A 363 10.08 -3.03 7.10
N ILE A 364 9.31 -4.09 7.27
CA ILE A 364 8.07 -4.09 8.05
C ILE A 364 8.45 -4.39 9.50
N LEU A 365 8.60 -3.31 10.28
CA LEU A 365 9.08 -3.37 11.66
C LEU A 365 8.01 -3.92 12.61
N LYS A 366 6.76 -3.70 12.27
CA LYS A 366 5.59 -4.12 13.03
C LYS A 366 4.37 -4.15 12.11
N ALA A 367 3.61 -5.24 12.17
CA ALA A 367 2.30 -5.39 11.55
C ALA A 367 1.47 -6.44 12.32
N TYR A 368 0.16 -6.50 12.04
CA TYR A 368 -0.66 -7.65 12.41
C TYR A 368 -0.32 -8.78 11.44
N GLU A 369 -0.60 -8.63 10.14
CA GLU A 369 -0.04 -9.45 9.07
C GLU A 369 1.02 -8.67 8.29
N GLY A 370 2.05 -9.37 7.81
CA GLY A 370 3.15 -8.70 7.12
C GLY A 370 2.74 -8.23 5.73
N ILE A 371 2.33 -9.17 4.88
CA ILE A 371 1.85 -8.95 3.51
C ILE A 371 0.66 -9.86 3.26
N GLU A 372 -0.51 -9.28 2.96
CA GLU A 372 -1.75 -10.01 2.73
C GLU A 372 -2.38 -9.71 1.37
N SER A 373 -2.76 -10.74 0.62
CA SER A 373 -3.57 -10.64 -0.60
C SER A 373 -3.99 -12.01 -1.12
N VAL A 374 -5.00 -12.03 -2.00
CA VAL A 374 -5.38 -13.26 -2.76
C VAL A 374 -4.22 -13.82 -3.58
N ILE A 375 -3.47 -12.95 -4.26
CA ILE A 375 -2.31 -13.32 -5.07
C ILE A 375 -1.11 -12.51 -4.62
N ILE A 376 -0.07 -13.17 -4.14
CA ILE A 376 1.19 -12.53 -3.76
C ILE A 376 2.30 -13.04 -4.65
N THR A 377 3.02 -12.12 -5.31
CA THR A 377 4.16 -12.43 -6.17
C THR A 377 5.38 -11.63 -5.74
N ILE A 378 6.43 -12.33 -5.30
CA ILE A 378 7.73 -11.76 -4.95
C ILE A 378 8.72 -12.14 -6.05
N ASN A 379 9.05 -11.19 -6.92
CA ASN A 379 10.02 -11.36 -8.00
C ASN A 379 11.44 -10.97 -7.57
N GLY A 380 11.57 -10.14 -6.55
CA GLY A 380 12.85 -9.62 -6.07
C GLY A 380 12.67 -8.74 -4.83
N GLY A 381 13.73 -8.00 -4.49
CA GLY A 381 13.77 -7.13 -3.32
C GLY A 381 14.46 -7.75 -2.12
N ASP A 382 14.67 -6.92 -1.11
CA ASP A 382 15.24 -7.27 0.20
C ASP A 382 14.16 -6.98 1.24
N ILE A 383 13.50 -8.03 1.75
CA ILE A 383 12.28 -7.94 2.53
C ILE A 383 12.52 -8.53 3.91
N HIS A 384 12.36 -7.71 4.94
CA HIS A 384 12.40 -8.11 6.33
C HIS A 384 11.08 -7.75 6.98
N LEU A 385 10.41 -8.71 7.59
CA LEU A 385 9.13 -8.45 8.21
C LEU A 385 8.97 -9.09 9.59
N ASN A 386 8.29 -8.35 10.47
CA ASN A 386 7.85 -8.80 11.78
C ASN A 386 6.34 -8.67 11.87
N ALA A 387 5.65 -9.80 12.00
CA ALA A 387 4.20 -9.88 12.15
C ALA A 387 3.80 -10.46 13.51
N SER A 388 2.71 -9.93 14.06
CA SER A 388 2.12 -10.45 15.30
C SER A 388 1.14 -11.60 15.05
N ASP A 389 0.74 -11.81 13.82
CA ASP A 389 0.06 -12.98 13.28
C ASP A 389 0.87 -13.51 12.09
N ASP A 390 0.33 -13.61 10.89
CA ASP A 390 0.98 -14.26 9.77
C ASP A 390 2.01 -13.36 9.06
N GLY A 391 3.10 -13.98 8.60
CA GLY A 391 4.16 -13.23 7.92
C GLY A 391 3.76 -12.85 6.49
N ILE A 392 3.51 -13.85 5.67
CA ILE A 392 2.91 -13.74 4.34
C ILE A 392 1.59 -14.49 4.40
N ASN A 393 0.49 -13.81 4.14
CA ASN A 393 -0.83 -14.39 4.14
C ASN A 393 -1.46 -14.37 2.73
N GLY A 394 -1.42 -15.52 2.05
CA GLY A 394 -2.19 -15.78 0.85
C GLY A 394 -3.63 -16.10 1.21
N ALA A 395 -4.37 -15.11 1.65
CA ALA A 395 -5.79 -15.20 1.95
C ALA A 395 -6.59 -14.34 0.98
N GLY A 396 -7.84 -14.62 0.81
CA GLY A 396 -8.62 -13.94 -0.19
C GLY A 396 -9.73 -13.09 0.36
N GLY A 397 -9.85 -11.89 -0.16
CA GLY A 397 -11.05 -11.12 -0.11
C GLY A 397 -10.86 -9.70 0.41
N ALA A 398 -11.80 -8.83 0.03
CA ALA A 398 -11.90 -7.50 0.60
C ALA A 398 -12.10 -7.62 2.12
N ASP A 399 -11.17 -7.11 2.90
CA ASP A 399 -11.25 -7.03 4.35
C ASP A 399 -12.34 -6.07 4.83
N GLY A 400 -13.04 -5.44 3.87
CA GLY A 400 -14.03 -4.41 4.14
C GLY A 400 -13.37 -3.13 4.64
N SER A 401 -12.36 -2.65 3.95
CA SER A 401 -11.44 -1.55 4.20
C SER A 401 -11.99 -0.27 4.85
N SER A 402 -13.15 -0.30 5.40
CA SER A 402 -13.76 0.84 6.08
C SER A 402 -14.61 0.50 7.31
N VAL A 403 -15.01 -0.73 7.54
CA VAL A 403 -15.93 -1.03 8.67
C VAL A 403 -15.76 -2.46 9.20
N ASN A 404 -15.16 -2.62 10.38
CA ASN A 404 -15.33 -3.79 11.26
C ASN A 404 -15.07 -5.16 10.63
N GLY A 405 -13.87 -5.44 10.19
CA GLY A 405 -13.61 -6.78 9.75
C GLY A 405 -12.14 -7.14 9.75
N ARG A 406 -11.64 -7.69 10.87
CA ARG A 406 -10.51 -8.59 10.76
C ARG A 406 -10.92 -9.72 9.84
N PRO A 407 -10.13 -10.07 8.80
CA PRO A 407 -10.35 -11.27 8.02
C PRO A 407 -10.32 -12.45 8.98
N GLY A 408 -11.25 -13.37 8.85
CA GLY A 408 -11.29 -14.58 9.68
C GLY A 408 -12.66 -14.96 10.22
N GLN A 409 -13.69 -14.14 10.08
CA GLN A 409 -15.03 -14.50 10.54
C GLN A 409 -16.03 -14.89 9.45
N ASN A 410 -15.74 -14.72 8.18
CA ASN A 410 -16.64 -15.07 7.08
C ASN A 410 -15.98 -15.91 5.99
N GLY A 411 -15.75 -17.16 6.32
CA GLY A 411 -15.64 -18.22 5.31
C GLY A 411 -14.30 -18.35 4.64
N PHE A 412 -13.57 -19.35 5.05
CA PHE A 412 -12.51 -19.97 4.27
C PHE A 412 -13.04 -20.32 2.87
N GLU A 413 -12.93 -19.43 1.91
CA GLU A 413 -12.96 -19.80 0.50
C GLU A 413 -11.63 -20.49 0.19
N SER A 414 -11.53 -21.75 0.61
CA SER A 414 -10.35 -22.56 0.36
C SER A 414 -10.16 -22.76 -1.14
N GLY A 415 -9.02 -22.34 -1.69
CA GLY A 415 -8.51 -22.84 -2.95
C GLY A 415 -8.15 -21.82 -4.04
N SER A 416 -8.35 -20.52 -3.85
CA SER A 416 -8.00 -19.50 -4.88
C SER A 416 -6.74 -18.70 -4.58
N ALA A 417 -6.28 -18.68 -3.34
CA ALA A 417 -5.09 -17.93 -2.95
C ALA A 417 -3.80 -18.52 -3.53
N GLN A 418 -2.88 -17.66 -3.91
CA GLN A 418 -1.63 -18.06 -4.56
C GLN A 418 -0.46 -17.21 -4.06
N VAL A 419 0.62 -17.85 -3.66
CA VAL A 419 1.88 -17.19 -3.30
C VAL A 419 3.00 -17.67 -4.20
N PHE A 420 3.63 -16.74 -4.92
CA PHE A 420 4.75 -17.01 -5.83
C PHE A 420 6.01 -16.32 -5.32
N ILE A 421 7.09 -17.07 -5.08
CA ILE A 421 8.41 -16.55 -4.74
C ILE A 421 9.37 -16.91 -5.87
N ASN A 422 9.67 -15.92 -6.71
CA ASN A 422 10.50 -16.09 -7.90
C ASN A 422 11.94 -15.62 -7.68
N GLY A 423 12.19 -14.80 -6.66
CA GLY A 423 13.51 -14.23 -6.38
C GLY A 423 13.53 -13.39 -5.10
N GLY A 424 14.63 -12.66 -4.91
CA GLY A 424 14.80 -11.77 -3.76
C GLY A 424 15.31 -12.46 -2.49
N TYR A 425 15.37 -11.68 -1.44
CA TYR A 425 15.67 -12.10 -0.08
C TYR A 425 14.47 -11.80 0.81
N LEU A 426 14.00 -12.80 1.57
CA LEU A 426 12.83 -12.69 2.43
C LEU A 426 13.16 -13.27 3.80
N ASP A 427 13.23 -12.43 4.82
CA ASP A 427 13.30 -12.81 6.23
C ASP A 427 11.97 -12.53 6.92
N VAL A 428 11.35 -13.58 7.41
CA VAL A 428 10.04 -13.57 8.05
C VAL A 428 10.16 -13.92 9.52
N ASN A 429 9.66 -13.05 10.38
CA ASN A 429 9.50 -13.30 11.81
C ASN A 429 8.02 -13.14 12.18
N ALA A 430 7.28 -14.25 12.22
CA ALA A 430 5.83 -14.28 12.46
C ALA A 430 5.49 -15.01 13.76
N GLN A 431 4.41 -14.57 14.45
CA GLN A 431 3.88 -15.26 15.62
C GLN A 431 2.69 -16.18 15.28
N GLY A 432 1.98 -15.90 14.17
CA GLY A 432 1.10 -16.79 13.44
C GLY A 432 1.90 -17.66 12.46
N ASP A 433 1.32 -18.00 11.32
CA ASP A 433 2.00 -18.78 10.31
C ASP A 433 3.10 -17.97 9.61
N GLY A 434 4.23 -18.60 9.31
CA GLY A 434 5.34 -17.89 8.68
C GLY A 434 5.03 -17.51 7.23
N LEU A 435 4.74 -18.52 6.42
CA LEU A 435 4.18 -18.39 5.09
C LEU A 435 2.86 -19.16 5.08
N ASP A 436 1.76 -18.47 4.93
CA ASP A 436 0.43 -19.04 4.79
C ASP A 436 -0.13 -18.88 3.37
N SER A 437 -0.85 -19.88 2.90
CA SER A 437 -1.71 -19.79 1.73
C SER A 437 -2.88 -20.75 1.83
N ASN A 438 -4.07 -20.21 1.88
CA ASN A 438 -5.29 -20.99 1.77
C ASN A 438 -5.45 -21.74 0.42
N GLY A 439 -4.41 -21.71 -0.43
CA GLY A 439 -4.40 -22.32 -1.74
C GLY A 439 -3.06 -22.92 -2.11
N THR A 440 -2.33 -22.30 -3.02
CA THR A 440 -1.08 -22.83 -3.55
C THR A 440 0.10 -21.89 -3.32
N MET A 441 1.25 -22.48 -3.03
CA MET A 441 2.54 -21.78 -3.04
C MET A 441 3.48 -22.36 -4.08
N ALA A 442 4.28 -21.53 -4.71
CA ALA A 442 5.36 -21.94 -5.59
C ALA A 442 6.61 -21.11 -5.34
N MET A 443 7.76 -21.77 -5.29
CA MET A 443 9.06 -21.12 -5.19
C MET A 443 9.97 -21.56 -6.32
N SER A 444 10.44 -20.60 -7.11
CA SER A 444 11.34 -20.86 -8.24
C SER A 444 12.73 -20.23 -8.05
N GLY A 445 12.91 -19.37 -7.06
CA GLY A 445 14.17 -18.68 -6.79
C GLY A 445 14.16 -17.94 -5.46
N GLY A 446 15.21 -17.16 -5.19
CA GLY A 446 15.36 -16.36 -3.99
C GLY A 446 15.93 -17.11 -2.77
N THR A 447 16.08 -16.38 -1.68
CA THR A 447 16.46 -16.89 -0.36
C THR A 447 15.34 -16.54 0.62
N VAL A 448 14.79 -17.55 1.28
CA VAL A 448 13.68 -17.40 2.22
C VAL A 448 14.08 -17.97 3.57
N ILE A 449 14.03 -17.13 4.58
CA ILE A 449 14.27 -17.46 5.98
C ILE A 449 12.96 -17.23 6.74
N VAL A 450 12.51 -18.24 7.49
CA VAL A 450 11.30 -18.11 8.32
C VAL A 450 11.61 -18.48 9.76
N ASN A 451 11.49 -17.49 10.63
CA ASN A 451 11.41 -17.65 12.06
C ASN A 451 9.92 -17.71 12.45
N GLY A 452 9.33 -18.89 12.37
CA GLY A 452 7.90 -19.13 12.54
C GLY A 452 7.43 -19.14 13.99
N PRO A 453 6.19 -19.58 14.26
CA PRO A 453 5.60 -19.57 15.59
C PRO A 453 6.31 -20.53 16.56
N THR A 454 6.20 -20.20 17.85
CA THR A 454 6.65 -21.10 18.95
C THR A 454 5.51 -21.89 19.55
N ASN A 455 4.26 -21.53 19.26
CA ASN A 455 3.06 -22.26 19.69
C ASN A 455 2.69 -23.35 18.69
N ASN A 456 2.01 -24.40 19.16
CA ASN A 456 1.64 -25.55 18.33
C ASN A 456 0.34 -25.38 17.53
N GLY A 457 -0.27 -24.20 17.57
CA GLY A 457 -1.50 -23.92 16.82
C GLY A 457 -1.25 -23.43 15.40
N ASN A 458 -0.01 -23.01 15.10
CA ASN A 458 0.44 -22.47 13.82
C ASN A 458 1.74 -23.16 13.40
N GLY A 459 2.14 -23.00 12.12
CA GLY A 459 3.35 -23.57 11.51
C GLY A 459 4.27 -22.50 10.94
N SER A 460 5.54 -22.84 10.69
CA SER A 460 6.39 -21.95 9.87
C SER A 460 5.95 -21.90 8.41
N LEU A 461 5.17 -22.90 7.99
CA LEU A 461 4.54 -23.04 6.68
C LEU A 461 3.13 -23.58 6.91
N ASP A 462 2.11 -22.98 6.26
CA ASP A 462 0.76 -23.54 6.10
C ASP A 462 0.28 -23.34 4.66
N PHE A 463 -0.21 -24.38 4.00
CA PHE A 463 -0.59 -24.32 2.59
C PHE A 463 -1.41 -25.54 2.14
N GLY A 464 -2.17 -25.35 1.08
CA GLY A 464 -2.76 -26.48 0.34
C GLY A 464 -1.72 -27.29 -0.43
N THR A 465 -0.89 -26.61 -1.23
CA THR A 465 0.30 -27.20 -1.91
C THR A 465 1.44 -26.19 -1.95
N PHE A 466 2.68 -26.68 -1.84
CA PHE A 466 3.88 -25.84 -1.98
C PHE A 466 4.93 -26.53 -2.85
N ASP A 467 5.08 -26.08 -4.10
CA ASP A 467 6.02 -26.62 -5.05
C ASP A 467 7.30 -25.79 -5.13
N ILE A 468 8.44 -26.41 -4.86
CA ILE A 468 9.76 -25.78 -4.95
C ILE A 468 10.52 -26.33 -6.16
N THR A 469 10.91 -25.44 -7.07
CA THR A 469 11.70 -25.75 -8.27
C THR A 469 13.10 -25.13 -8.26
N GLY A 470 13.34 -24.17 -7.34
CA GLY A 470 14.62 -23.48 -7.19
C GLY A 470 14.63 -22.57 -5.96
N GLY A 471 15.78 -21.95 -5.70
CA GLY A 471 15.98 -21.07 -4.55
C GLY A 471 16.46 -21.80 -3.29
N PHE A 472 16.55 -21.05 -2.19
CA PHE A 472 16.93 -21.57 -0.89
C PHE A 472 15.85 -21.25 0.14
N LEU A 473 15.33 -22.24 0.82
CA LEU A 473 14.35 -22.11 1.89
C LEU A 473 14.92 -22.70 3.17
N ILE A 474 14.83 -21.95 4.27
CA ILE A 474 15.00 -22.47 5.62
C ILE A 474 13.91 -21.93 6.53
N THR A 475 13.26 -22.83 7.26
CA THR A 475 12.24 -22.44 8.24
C THR A 475 12.51 -23.12 9.56
N ALA A 476 12.26 -22.41 10.66
CA ALA A 476 12.30 -22.96 12.01
C ALA A 476 11.04 -22.51 12.76
N GLY A 477 10.38 -23.42 13.48
CA GLY A 477 9.16 -23.10 14.21
C GLY A 477 8.65 -24.24 15.07
N SER A 478 7.37 -24.21 15.41
CA SER A 478 6.71 -25.26 16.17
C SER A 478 6.66 -26.59 15.39
N SER A 479 6.53 -27.71 16.09
CA SER A 479 6.31 -29.02 15.45
C SER A 479 4.82 -29.41 15.35
N GLY A 480 3.92 -28.61 15.95
CA GLY A 480 2.49 -28.96 16.01
C GLY A 480 1.79 -28.93 14.66
N MET A 481 2.05 -27.90 13.87
CA MET A 481 1.51 -27.72 12.51
C MET A 481 2.63 -27.77 11.45
N ALA A 482 3.79 -28.38 11.74
CA ALA A 482 4.92 -28.40 10.80
C ALA A 482 4.55 -29.12 9.51
N GLN A 483 4.71 -28.43 8.39
CA GLN A 483 4.52 -28.94 7.04
C GLN A 483 5.84 -28.93 6.26
N SER A 484 5.99 -29.88 5.34
CA SER A 484 7.09 -29.95 4.39
C SER A 484 6.59 -29.60 2.98
N PRO A 485 7.44 -29.05 2.08
CA PRO A 485 7.06 -28.84 0.68
C PRO A 485 6.42 -30.07 0.05
N SER A 486 5.67 -29.87 -1.03
CA SER A 486 4.92 -30.93 -1.72
C SER A 486 5.86 -31.91 -2.42
N ALA A 487 5.43 -33.16 -2.54
CA ALA A 487 6.16 -34.19 -3.26
C ALA A 487 6.21 -33.94 -4.79
N SER A 488 5.39 -33.03 -5.31
CA SER A 488 5.41 -32.52 -6.68
C SER A 488 6.58 -31.56 -6.96
N SER A 489 7.29 -31.07 -5.95
CA SER A 489 8.51 -30.27 -6.09
C SER A 489 9.57 -31.00 -6.92
N THR A 490 10.43 -30.25 -7.58
CA THR A 490 11.61 -30.80 -8.29
C THR A 490 12.91 -30.63 -7.53
N GLN A 491 12.92 -29.71 -6.54
CA GLN A 491 14.04 -29.51 -5.63
C GLN A 491 13.84 -30.31 -4.34
N TYR A 492 14.92 -30.89 -3.82
CA TYR A 492 14.87 -31.72 -2.62
C TYR A 492 14.73 -30.88 -1.36
N SER A 493 13.96 -31.44 -0.40
CA SER A 493 13.70 -30.82 0.89
C SER A 493 13.87 -31.82 2.03
N VAL A 494 14.29 -31.32 3.19
CA VAL A 494 14.42 -32.09 4.42
C VAL A 494 13.61 -31.40 5.51
N MET A 495 12.74 -32.13 6.18
CA MET A 495 12.08 -31.71 7.41
C MET A 495 12.62 -32.53 8.57
N TYR A 496 12.99 -31.89 9.66
CA TYR A 496 13.42 -32.53 10.90
C TYR A 496 12.63 -32.00 12.09
N ASN A 497 11.91 -32.90 12.77
CA ASN A 497 11.20 -32.58 14.02
C ASN A 497 12.02 -33.06 15.22
N PHE A 498 12.42 -32.12 16.09
CA PHE A 498 13.17 -32.43 17.31
C PHE A 498 12.24 -33.01 18.39
N ASP A 499 12.76 -33.91 19.20
CA ASP A 499 12.01 -34.51 20.32
C ASP A 499 11.64 -33.46 21.39
N THR A 500 12.40 -32.39 21.49
CA THR A 500 12.21 -31.29 22.44
C THR A 500 12.41 -29.94 21.79
N MET A 501 11.79 -28.90 22.33
CA MET A 501 12.02 -27.52 21.95
C MET A 501 13.49 -27.16 22.09
N GLN A 502 14.05 -26.53 21.10
CA GLN A 502 15.40 -25.99 21.05
C GLN A 502 15.38 -24.50 21.38
N ALA A 503 16.40 -24.03 22.09
CA ALA A 503 16.48 -22.62 22.45
C ALA A 503 16.81 -21.74 21.21
N ALA A 504 16.32 -20.50 21.22
CA ALA A 504 16.70 -19.50 20.25
C ALA A 504 18.23 -19.39 20.12
N GLY A 505 18.74 -19.19 18.92
CA GLY A 505 20.17 -19.09 18.62
C GLY A 505 20.94 -20.42 18.65
N THR A 506 20.26 -21.55 18.92
CA THR A 506 20.91 -22.86 18.82
C THR A 506 21.25 -23.14 17.36
N LEU A 507 22.55 -23.26 17.04
CA LEU A 507 23.00 -23.52 15.68
C LEU A 507 22.46 -24.84 15.14
N VAL A 508 21.98 -24.81 13.92
CA VAL A 508 21.65 -25.97 13.11
C VAL A 508 22.62 -26.00 11.93
N ARG A 509 23.27 -27.14 11.70
CA ARG A 509 24.12 -27.34 10.54
C ARG A 509 23.76 -28.61 9.81
N ILE A 510 23.54 -28.47 8.51
CA ILE A 510 23.47 -29.61 7.57
C ILE A 510 24.72 -29.55 6.70
N GLN A 511 25.40 -30.68 6.57
CA GLN A 511 26.58 -30.84 5.72
C GLN A 511 26.63 -32.22 5.09
N THR A 512 27.44 -32.39 4.04
CA THR A 512 27.76 -33.71 3.47
C THR A 512 28.59 -34.55 4.47
N GLU A 513 28.73 -35.87 4.24
CA GLU A 513 29.63 -36.70 5.04
C GLU A 513 31.09 -36.24 4.95
N SER A 514 31.51 -35.59 3.86
CA SER A 514 32.84 -35.00 3.68
C SER A 514 33.01 -33.67 4.41
N GLY A 515 31.96 -33.10 5.00
CA GLY A 515 32.00 -31.84 5.75
C GLY A 515 31.68 -30.60 4.91
N GLU A 516 31.27 -30.75 3.64
CA GLU A 516 30.84 -29.64 2.82
C GLU A 516 29.51 -29.08 3.35
N GLU A 517 29.44 -27.78 3.53
CA GLU A 517 28.28 -27.09 4.09
C GLU A 517 27.11 -27.05 3.13
N ILE A 518 25.91 -27.35 3.62
CA ILE A 518 24.64 -27.05 2.97
C ILE A 518 24.02 -25.81 3.62
N VAL A 519 24.02 -25.76 4.95
CA VAL A 519 23.51 -24.63 5.72
C VAL A 519 24.06 -24.64 7.13
N THR A 520 24.32 -23.43 7.65
CA THR A 520 24.51 -23.15 9.09
C THR A 520 23.56 -22.02 9.46
N PHE A 521 22.64 -22.29 10.37
CA PHE A 521 21.57 -21.37 10.72
C PHE A 521 21.35 -21.30 12.25
N ALA A 522 21.12 -20.10 12.76
CA ALA A 522 20.75 -19.83 14.14
C ALA A 522 19.36 -19.20 14.18
N PRO A 523 18.29 -19.98 14.37
CA PRO A 523 16.93 -19.43 14.44
C PRO A 523 16.79 -18.35 15.51
N ALA A 524 16.11 -17.26 15.20
CA ALA A 524 15.93 -16.13 16.11
C ALA A 524 14.99 -16.46 17.30
N LYS A 525 14.16 -17.48 17.15
CA LYS A 525 13.19 -17.94 18.18
C LYS A 525 13.44 -19.39 18.60
N GLU A 526 12.77 -19.82 19.66
CA GLU A 526 12.69 -21.24 20.03
C GLU A 526 12.01 -22.03 18.91
N PHE A 527 12.48 -23.26 18.66
CA PHE A 527 11.98 -24.06 17.56
C PHE A 527 11.98 -25.55 17.91
N GLN A 528 11.07 -26.30 17.30
CA GLN A 528 11.00 -27.75 17.41
C GLN A 528 10.90 -28.44 16.04
N SER A 529 10.72 -27.68 14.97
CA SER A 529 10.74 -28.14 13.58
C SER A 529 11.68 -27.30 12.75
N LEU A 530 12.31 -27.94 11.78
CA LEU A 530 13.19 -27.32 10.79
C LEU A 530 12.82 -27.85 9.41
N VAL A 531 12.66 -26.97 8.41
CA VAL A 531 12.56 -27.35 7.02
C VAL A 531 13.67 -26.68 6.23
N VAL A 532 14.37 -27.44 5.41
CA VAL A 532 15.41 -26.92 4.49
C VAL A 532 15.15 -27.43 3.09
N SER A 533 15.12 -26.55 2.11
CA SER A 533 15.18 -26.88 0.70
C SER A 533 16.33 -26.12 0.05
N SER A 534 17.19 -26.85 -0.66
CA SER A 534 18.39 -26.29 -1.29
C SER A 534 18.70 -27.02 -2.60
N PRO A 535 19.21 -26.33 -3.63
CA PRO A 535 19.69 -26.96 -4.86
C PRO A 535 20.91 -27.87 -4.63
N GLU A 536 21.57 -27.74 -3.48
CA GLU A 536 22.72 -28.57 -3.08
C GLU A 536 22.31 -29.93 -2.49
N LEU A 537 21.03 -30.10 -2.14
CA LEU A 537 20.49 -31.40 -1.74
C LEU A 537 20.27 -32.27 -2.99
N THR A 538 20.91 -33.44 -3.04
CA THR A 538 20.90 -34.29 -4.23
C THR A 538 20.48 -35.73 -3.92
N ASN A 539 19.80 -36.38 -4.86
CA ASN A 539 19.36 -37.76 -4.72
C ASN A 539 20.53 -38.71 -4.52
N GLY A 540 20.41 -39.65 -3.60
CA GLY A 540 21.41 -40.64 -3.29
C GLY A 540 22.57 -40.16 -2.41
N SER A 541 22.65 -38.85 -2.12
CA SER A 541 23.68 -38.28 -1.24
C SER A 541 23.28 -38.39 0.23
N THR A 542 24.29 -38.60 1.06
CA THR A 542 24.13 -38.68 2.53
C THR A 542 24.58 -37.39 3.19
N TYR A 543 23.78 -36.91 4.10
CA TYR A 543 23.99 -35.68 4.87
C TYR A 543 23.96 -35.95 6.35
N VAL A 544 24.58 -35.04 7.10
CA VAL A 544 24.64 -35.08 8.55
C VAL A 544 24.06 -33.78 9.13
N LEU A 545 23.15 -33.93 10.08
CA LEU A 545 22.57 -32.83 10.84
C LEU A 545 23.22 -32.73 12.21
N TYR A 546 23.75 -31.55 12.54
CA TYR A 546 24.27 -31.19 13.84
C TYR A 546 23.43 -30.12 14.51
N LEU A 547 23.37 -30.18 15.83
CA LEU A 547 22.73 -29.20 16.70
C LEU A 547 23.78 -28.60 17.67
N GLY A 548 23.77 -27.28 17.83
CA GLY A 548 24.76 -26.56 18.65
C GLY A 548 26.12 -26.43 17.96
N GLY A 549 27.17 -26.34 18.77
CA GLY A 549 28.51 -26.02 18.27
C GLY A 549 28.73 -24.51 18.20
N SER A 550 29.68 -24.08 17.36
CA SER A 550 29.94 -22.67 17.11
C SER A 550 30.36 -22.43 15.66
N ALA A 551 29.94 -21.32 15.10
CA ALA A 551 30.33 -20.83 13.77
C ALA A 551 31.09 -19.51 13.89
N SER A 552 32.09 -19.28 13.03
CA SER A 552 32.91 -18.07 13.01
C SER A 552 32.61 -17.16 11.81
N GLY A 553 31.67 -17.53 10.95
CA GLY A 553 31.24 -16.75 9.80
C GLY A 553 30.43 -15.51 10.16
N THR A 554 30.08 -14.72 9.16
CA THR A 554 29.13 -13.62 9.29
C THR A 554 27.71 -14.17 9.20
N ALA A 555 26.87 -13.83 10.17
CA ALA A 555 25.45 -14.17 10.13
C ALA A 555 24.62 -12.98 9.65
N VAL A 556 23.73 -13.22 8.70
CA VAL A 556 22.65 -12.32 8.31
C VAL A 556 21.35 -13.06 8.60
N ASP A 557 20.49 -12.50 9.42
CA ASP A 557 19.21 -13.09 9.86
C ASP A 557 19.33 -14.55 10.36
N GLY A 558 20.43 -14.81 11.04
CA GLY A 558 20.76 -16.13 11.56
C GLY A 558 21.40 -17.09 10.56
N LEU A 559 21.39 -16.79 9.26
CA LEU A 559 22.05 -17.58 8.22
C LEU A 559 23.52 -17.21 8.12
N TYR A 560 24.40 -18.17 8.37
CA TYR A 560 25.84 -17.97 8.28
C TYR A 560 26.33 -18.19 6.85
N SER A 561 27.15 -17.26 6.38
CA SER A 561 27.97 -17.39 5.19
C SER A 561 29.43 -17.38 5.59
N ASP A 562 30.24 -18.21 4.98
CA ASP A 562 31.67 -18.32 5.25
C ASP A 562 32.04 -18.78 6.67
N GLY A 563 33.36 -18.88 6.93
CA GLY A 563 33.88 -19.21 8.23
C GLY A 563 34.07 -20.70 8.48
N SER A 564 34.34 -21.03 9.72
CA SER A 564 34.55 -22.41 10.19
C SER A 564 33.46 -22.80 11.18
N TYR A 565 33.05 -24.05 11.15
CA TYR A 565 32.12 -24.63 12.11
C TYR A 565 32.87 -25.61 13.04
N SER A 566 32.70 -25.41 14.34
CA SER A 566 33.09 -26.38 15.36
C SER A 566 31.86 -27.23 15.69
N ALA A 567 31.96 -28.53 15.43
CA ALA A 567 30.81 -29.43 15.49
C ALA A 567 30.15 -29.45 16.88
N GLY A 568 28.84 -29.35 16.86
CA GLY A 568 27.93 -29.62 17.98
C GLY A 568 27.63 -31.12 18.09
N THR A 569 26.45 -31.44 18.57
CA THR A 569 25.96 -32.83 18.68
C THR A 569 25.38 -33.27 17.34
N GLN A 570 25.87 -34.38 16.78
CA GLN A 570 25.23 -35.03 15.65
C GLN A 570 23.86 -35.60 16.07
N VAL A 571 22.77 -35.13 15.44
CA VAL A 571 21.42 -35.58 15.77
C VAL A 571 20.83 -36.51 14.72
N ALA A 572 21.31 -36.44 13.47
CA ALA A 572 20.89 -37.35 12.42
C ALA A 572 21.99 -37.54 11.35
N SER A 573 21.96 -38.69 10.68
CA SER A 573 22.57 -38.92 9.39
C SER A 573 21.49 -39.52 8.49
N PHE A 574 21.33 -39.01 7.28
CA PHE A 574 20.23 -39.37 6.38
C PHE A 574 20.66 -39.33 4.92
N THR A 575 20.06 -40.19 4.11
CA THR A 575 20.26 -40.20 2.67
C THR A 575 19.00 -39.73 1.96
N ILE A 576 19.14 -38.78 1.04
CA ILE A 576 18.04 -38.33 0.19
C ILE A 576 17.63 -39.46 -0.76
N SER A 577 16.39 -39.92 -0.65
CA SER A 577 15.84 -40.97 -1.52
C SER A 577 14.49 -40.61 -2.14
N SER A 578 13.93 -39.48 -1.74
CA SER A 578 12.66 -38.90 -2.21
C SER A 578 12.79 -37.39 -2.25
N VAL A 579 11.93 -36.71 -3.00
CA VAL A 579 11.95 -35.23 -3.10
C VAL A 579 11.80 -34.59 -1.71
N VAL A 580 11.00 -35.20 -0.85
CA VAL A 580 10.84 -34.78 0.54
C VAL A 580 11.34 -35.89 1.45
N THR A 581 12.25 -35.54 2.38
CA THR A 581 12.77 -36.44 3.41
C THR A 581 12.33 -35.93 4.78
N THR A 582 11.50 -36.68 5.50
CA THR A 582 11.02 -36.32 6.84
C THR A 582 11.73 -37.18 7.90
N LEU A 583 12.24 -36.56 8.95
CA LEU A 583 13.05 -37.16 10.00
C LEU A 583 12.62 -36.69 11.40
N GLY A 584 13.02 -37.44 12.42
CA GLY A 584 12.81 -37.06 13.82
C GLY A 584 11.46 -37.54 14.37
N ALA A 585 10.92 -36.83 15.36
CA ALA A 585 9.69 -37.19 16.01
C ALA A 585 8.48 -37.13 15.06
N ALA A 586 7.51 -37.98 15.25
CA ALA A 586 6.24 -37.91 14.55
C ALA A 586 5.47 -36.68 15.05
N GLY A 587 5.57 -35.58 14.30
CA GLY A 587 4.84 -34.33 14.52
C GLY A 587 4.32 -33.82 13.19
N GLY A 588 3.25 -33.07 13.20
CA GLY A 588 2.65 -32.48 12.00
C GLY A 588 1.60 -33.37 11.31
N PHE A 589 0.68 -32.71 10.63
CA PHE A 589 -0.26 -33.38 9.71
C PHE A 589 0.50 -33.77 8.44
N GLY A 590 0.43 -35.04 8.08
CA GLY A 590 0.96 -35.50 6.79
C GLY A 590 0.15 -34.86 5.64
N PRO A 591 0.73 -34.74 4.42
CA PRO A 591 0.04 -34.13 3.28
C PRO A 591 -1.27 -34.89 2.98
N GLY A 592 -2.42 -34.24 3.16
CA GLY A 592 -3.74 -34.71 2.73
C GLY A 592 -4.69 -35.23 3.81
N GLY A 593 -4.52 -34.86 5.07
CA GLY A 593 -5.46 -35.22 6.12
C GLY A 593 -6.49 -34.13 6.42
N GLY A 594 -7.54 -34.02 5.64
CA GLY A 594 -8.73 -33.24 6.02
C GLY A 594 -9.28 -33.77 7.36
N GLY A 595 -9.14 -32.96 8.41
CA GLY A 595 -9.61 -33.31 9.75
C GLY A 595 -11.12 -33.49 9.78
N PRO A 596 -11.66 -34.51 10.53
CA PRO A 596 -13.10 -34.61 10.72
C PRO A 596 -13.54 -33.46 11.62
N GLY A 597 -14.48 -32.64 11.11
CA GLY A 597 -15.10 -31.54 11.84
C GLY A 597 -15.53 -31.94 13.24
N GLY A 598 -14.88 -31.35 14.23
CA GLY A 598 -15.24 -31.53 15.64
C GLY A 598 -16.60 -30.91 15.93
N GLY A 599 -17.64 -31.75 15.98
CA GLY A 599 -18.95 -31.32 16.39
C GLY A 599 -18.93 -30.81 17.83
N MET A 600 -19.33 -29.56 18.04
CA MET A 600 -19.62 -29.01 19.35
C MET A 600 -20.69 -29.85 20.07
N PRO A 601 -20.52 -30.17 21.34
CA PRO A 601 -21.58 -30.78 22.13
C PRO A 601 -22.75 -29.79 22.31
N PRO A 602 -24.00 -30.25 22.32
CA PRO A 602 -25.15 -29.38 22.48
C PRO A 602 -25.17 -28.74 23.87
N GLY A 603 -25.14 -27.40 23.90
CA GLY A 603 -25.27 -26.62 25.13
C GLY A 603 -26.61 -26.80 25.78
N GLY A 604 -26.60 -27.21 27.05
CA GLY A 604 -27.79 -27.32 27.90
C GLY A 604 -28.38 -25.95 28.21
N GLY A 605 -29.63 -25.74 27.86
CA GLY A 605 -30.41 -24.57 28.23
C GLY A 605 -30.73 -24.57 29.74
N GLY A 606 -30.46 -23.40 30.39
CA GLY A 606 -31.01 -23.06 31.69
C GLY A 606 -32.02 -21.91 31.52
N PRO A 607 -33.08 -21.86 32.33
CA PRO A 607 -34.20 -20.95 32.16
C PRO A 607 -33.88 -19.53 32.69
N PRO A 608 -34.60 -18.51 32.16
CA PRO A 608 -34.45 -17.12 32.62
C PRO A 608 -35.27 -16.83 33.88
N PRO A 609 -34.92 -15.79 34.66
CA PRO A 609 -35.90 -14.90 35.23
C PRO A 609 -36.05 -13.58 34.44
#